data_f699db8783f3a6cad202a68962c353a5
#
_entry.id   f699db8783f3a6cad202a68962c353a5
#
_cell.length_a   1.000
_cell.length_b   1.000
_cell.length_c   1.000
_cell.angle_alpha   90.00
_cell.angle_beta   90.00
_cell.angle_gamma   90.00
#
_symmetry.space_group_name_H-M   'P 1'
#
loop_
_entity.id
_entity.type
_entity.pdbx_description
1 polymer ?
#
loop_
_entity_poly.entity_id
_entity_poly.type
_entity_poly.pdbx_seq_one_letter_code
_entity_poly.pdbx_strand_id
1 'polypeptide(L)'
;MEADRAAGLIPVSSAQRWAPPRPSAMDPVRAIGEICRAQGIWLHVDAAMSGTAALCPEYRHLQDGVELADSYAFNPHKWMFTNFDCDCFWVADRAALIKTLSILPEYLRNQATESGAVFDYRDWHVQLGRRFRSLKLWFVIRHYGVEGLQHHVRRHVALAQEFAGWVEADPDFELAAPAPLNLVCFRHKAGDDFNRALLARLNKSGDLYLTHTVLSGHYTLRMSIGQTWTEAEHVQRAWQRIRETAAGS
;
A
#
# COMPACT_ATOMS: atom_id res chain seq x y z
N MET A 1 22.43 -1.82 -9.05
CA MET A 1 23.06 -0.56 -9.56
C MET A 1 24.50 -0.72 -10.02
N GLU A 2 25.43 -1.24 -9.19
CA GLU A 2 26.81 -1.50 -9.65
C GLU A 2 26.86 -2.52 -10.79
N ALA A 3 26.13 -3.63 -10.65
CA ALA A 3 26.01 -4.64 -11.69
C ALA A 3 25.40 -4.10 -12.99
N ASP A 4 24.40 -3.21 -12.88
CA ASP A 4 23.75 -2.59 -14.04
C ASP A 4 24.72 -1.65 -14.77
N ARG A 5 25.50 -0.85 -14.04
CA ARG A 5 26.54 0.00 -14.63
C ARG A 5 27.65 -0.82 -15.28
N ALA A 6 28.08 -1.91 -14.66
CA ALA A 6 29.03 -2.85 -15.24
C ALA A 6 28.52 -3.49 -16.54
N ALA A 7 27.20 -3.63 -16.67
CA ALA A 7 26.52 -4.08 -17.89
C ALA A 7 26.23 -2.94 -18.90
N GLY A 8 26.73 -1.71 -18.65
CA GLY A 8 26.48 -0.55 -19.52
C GLY A 8 25.09 0.06 -19.40
N LEU A 9 24.30 -0.33 -18.39
CA LEU A 9 22.98 0.24 -18.12
C LEU A 9 23.09 1.49 -17.24
N ILE A 10 22.23 2.47 -17.50
CA ILE A 10 22.13 3.69 -16.70
C ILE A 10 20.87 3.57 -15.84
N PRO A 11 20.97 3.40 -14.49
CA PRO A 11 19.81 3.38 -13.63
C PRO A 11 19.20 4.79 -13.57
N VAL A 12 17.93 4.90 -13.95
CA VAL A 12 17.22 6.20 -14.04
C VAL A 12 16.24 6.43 -12.91
N SER A 13 15.75 5.35 -12.27
CA SER A 13 14.82 5.44 -11.15
C SER A 13 14.93 4.23 -10.22
N SER A 14 14.55 4.43 -8.96
CA SER A 14 14.30 3.38 -7.98
C SER A 14 12.90 3.54 -7.45
N ALA A 15 12.11 2.47 -7.50
CA ALA A 15 10.80 2.43 -6.89
C ALA A 15 10.88 1.61 -5.61
N GLN A 16 10.43 2.19 -4.53
CA GLN A 16 10.27 1.51 -3.26
C GLN A 16 8.83 1.04 -3.14
N ARG A 17 8.65 -0.23 -2.86
CA ARG A 17 7.33 -0.85 -2.72
C ARG A 17 7.13 -1.40 -1.33
N TRP A 18 5.94 -1.18 -0.83
CA TRP A 18 5.38 -1.98 0.23
C TRP A 18 4.46 -3.05 -0.36
N ALA A 19 5.05 -3.97 -1.10
CA ALA A 19 4.36 -5.08 -1.76
C ALA A 19 5.36 -6.23 -2.05
N PRO A 20 4.88 -7.45 -2.35
CA PRO A 20 5.71 -8.64 -2.46
C PRO A 20 6.95 -8.46 -3.35
N PRO A 21 8.06 -9.17 -3.08
CA PRO A 21 8.10 -10.54 -2.57
C PRO A 21 8.17 -10.70 -1.04
N ARG A 22 8.20 -9.61 -0.27
CA ARG A 22 8.17 -9.68 1.20
C ARG A 22 6.99 -8.83 1.70
N PRO A 23 5.79 -9.40 1.92
CA PRO A 23 4.70 -8.69 2.59
C PRO A 23 5.16 -8.22 3.95
N SER A 24 4.78 -7.02 4.31
CA SER A 24 5.14 -6.34 5.55
C SER A 24 6.61 -5.90 5.67
N ALA A 25 7.46 -6.08 4.64
CA ALA A 25 8.77 -5.45 4.63
C ALA A 25 8.60 -3.94 4.39
N MET A 26 9.14 -3.15 5.30
CA MET A 26 9.36 -1.72 5.10
C MET A 26 10.77 -1.55 4.55
N ASP A 27 10.89 -1.01 3.36
CA ASP A 27 12.21 -0.71 2.83
C ASP A 27 12.83 0.47 3.60
N PRO A 28 14.14 0.50 3.80
CA PRO A 28 14.82 1.59 4.49
C PRO A 28 14.93 2.82 3.57
N VAL A 29 13.85 3.64 3.50
CA VAL A 29 13.73 4.79 2.59
C VAL A 29 14.94 5.72 2.70
N ARG A 30 15.39 6.03 3.92
CA ARG A 30 16.52 6.92 4.14
C ARG A 30 17.80 6.41 3.48
N ALA A 31 18.17 5.16 3.73
CA ALA A 31 19.39 4.59 3.15
C ALA A 31 19.32 4.51 1.62
N ILE A 32 18.15 4.14 1.08
CA ILE A 32 17.91 4.12 -0.37
C ILE A 32 17.96 5.54 -0.94
N GLY A 33 17.33 6.50 -0.28
CA GLY A 33 17.29 7.90 -0.71
C GLY A 33 18.67 8.56 -0.74
N GLU A 34 19.51 8.27 0.25
CA GLU A 34 20.89 8.75 0.27
C GLU A 34 21.70 8.25 -0.95
N ILE A 35 21.54 6.97 -1.28
CA ILE A 35 22.16 6.36 -2.47
C ILE A 35 21.59 6.98 -3.75
N CYS A 36 20.27 7.11 -3.86
CA CYS A 36 19.62 7.68 -5.04
C CYS A 36 20.09 9.12 -5.27
N ARG A 37 20.11 9.93 -4.22
CA ARG A 37 20.58 11.33 -4.27
C ARG A 37 22.06 11.42 -4.71
N ALA A 38 22.93 10.59 -4.12
CA ALA A 38 24.36 10.56 -4.47
C ALA A 38 24.61 10.11 -5.93
N GLN A 39 23.68 9.34 -6.51
CA GLN A 39 23.82 8.81 -7.86
C GLN A 39 22.97 9.53 -8.91
N GLY A 40 22.21 10.56 -8.53
CA GLY A 40 21.29 11.28 -9.42
C GLY A 40 20.15 10.39 -9.95
N ILE A 41 19.64 9.46 -9.12
CA ILE A 41 18.58 8.52 -9.46
C ILE A 41 17.28 8.99 -8.85
N TRP A 42 16.21 9.03 -9.64
CA TRP A 42 14.87 9.36 -9.18
C TRP A 42 14.37 8.30 -8.18
N LEU A 43 14.02 8.73 -6.97
CA LEU A 43 13.40 7.89 -5.96
C LEU A 43 11.89 8.08 -5.94
N HIS A 44 11.14 7.03 -6.27
CA HIS A 44 9.70 6.97 -6.05
C HIS A 44 9.38 6.10 -4.84
N VAL A 45 8.55 6.60 -3.94
CA VAL A 45 8.04 5.85 -2.78
C VAL A 45 6.58 5.46 -3.03
N ASP A 46 6.34 4.17 -3.25
CA ASP A 46 5.00 3.59 -3.33
C ASP A 46 4.53 3.17 -1.93
N ALA A 47 3.82 4.06 -1.27
CA ALA A 47 3.18 3.82 0.02
C ALA A 47 1.67 3.55 -0.14
N ALA A 48 1.27 2.90 -1.23
CA ALA A 48 -0.12 2.74 -1.65
C ALA A 48 -1.08 2.33 -0.53
N MET A 49 -0.67 1.46 0.38
CA MET A 49 -1.46 1.05 1.55
C MET A 49 -0.93 1.67 2.84
N SER A 50 0.37 1.60 3.08
CA SER A 50 1.02 2.04 4.32
C SER A 50 0.98 3.54 4.53
N GLY A 51 0.84 4.34 3.48
CA GLY A 51 0.78 5.79 3.57
C GLY A 51 -0.32 6.30 4.50
N THR A 52 -1.43 5.57 4.59
CA THR A 52 -2.50 5.89 5.54
C THR A 52 -2.04 5.79 7.01
N ALA A 53 -1.12 4.89 7.34
CA ALA A 53 -0.60 4.74 8.71
C ALA A 53 0.13 6.00 9.21
N ALA A 54 0.71 6.80 8.31
CA ALA A 54 1.40 8.05 8.67
C ALA A 54 0.48 9.13 9.26
N LEU A 55 -0.83 8.96 9.19
CA LEU A 55 -1.79 9.77 9.95
C LEU A 55 -1.53 9.66 11.46
N CYS A 56 -1.10 8.48 11.93
CA CYS A 56 -0.77 8.21 13.32
C CYS A 56 0.71 8.56 13.56
N PRO A 57 1.04 9.49 14.47
CA PRO A 57 2.42 9.90 14.72
C PRO A 57 3.35 8.75 15.04
N GLU A 58 2.86 7.74 15.78
CA GLU A 58 3.62 6.56 16.21
C GLU A 58 4.09 5.66 15.06
N TYR A 59 3.44 5.73 13.88
CA TYR A 59 3.82 4.93 12.70
C TYR A 59 4.64 5.72 11.66
N ARG A 60 4.89 7.01 11.89
CA ARG A 60 5.65 7.85 10.93
C ARG A 60 7.09 7.40 10.75
N HIS A 61 7.68 6.76 11.76
CA HIS A 61 9.03 6.21 11.69
C HIS A 61 9.18 5.16 10.56
N LEU A 62 8.08 4.51 10.15
CA LEU A 62 8.07 3.57 9.03
C LEU A 62 8.34 4.23 7.66
N GLN A 63 8.23 5.55 7.61
CA GLN A 63 8.48 6.35 6.41
C GLN A 63 9.66 7.32 6.61
N ASP A 64 10.59 7.00 7.53
CA ASP A 64 11.79 7.81 7.74
C ASP A 64 12.61 7.91 6.46
N GLY A 65 12.97 9.13 6.05
CA GLY A 65 13.66 9.40 4.80
C GLY A 65 12.74 9.75 3.62
N VAL A 66 11.43 9.83 3.79
CA VAL A 66 10.49 10.19 2.71
C VAL A 66 10.78 11.57 2.12
N GLU A 67 11.40 12.48 2.89
CA GLU A 67 11.86 13.78 2.42
C GLU A 67 12.98 13.71 1.38
N LEU A 68 13.57 12.54 1.17
CA LEU A 68 14.56 12.28 0.12
C LEU A 68 13.92 11.81 -1.19
N ALA A 69 12.62 11.52 -1.18
CA ALA A 69 11.91 11.03 -2.36
C ALA A 69 11.63 12.16 -3.36
N ASP A 70 11.80 11.86 -4.65
CA ASP A 70 11.41 12.74 -5.74
C ASP A 70 9.92 12.66 -6.04
N SER A 71 9.30 11.52 -5.74
CA SER A 71 7.86 11.33 -5.82
C SER A 71 7.35 10.32 -4.79
N TYR A 72 6.08 10.51 -4.38
CA TYR A 72 5.42 9.69 -3.38
C TYR A 72 3.97 9.44 -3.78
N ALA A 73 3.48 8.23 -3.58
CA ALA A 73 2.09 7.88 -3.80
C ALA A 73 1.50 7.09 -2.63
N PHE A 74 0.24 7.40 -2.28
CA PHE A 74 -0.57 6.51 -1.45
C PHE A 74 -2.02 6.49 -1.93
N ASN A 75 -2.74 5.39 -1.61
CA ASN A 75 -4.07 5.17 -2.13
C ASN A 75 -5.13 5.30 -1.01
N PRO A 76 -5.82 6.45 -0.89
CA PRO A 76 -6.94 6.60 0.03
C PRO A 76 -8.02 5.54 -0.14
N HIS A 77 -8.18 4.99 -1.35
CA HIS A 77 -9.15 3.94 -1.64
C HIS A 77 -8.76 2.55 -1.10
N LYS A 78 -7.57 2.39 -0.50
CA LYS A 78 -7.15 1.12 0.13
C LYS A 78 -7.46 1.11 1.62
N TRP A 79 -6.84 1.95 2.41
CA TRP A 79 -6.98 1.91 3.87
C TRP A 79 -7.50 3.21 4.49
N MET A 80 -7.82 4.23 3.69
CA MET A 80 -8.37 5.50 4.16
C MET A 80 -9.84 5.67 3.76
N PHE A 81 -10.62 4.57 3.70
CA PHE A 81 -12.08 4.50 3.55
C PHE A 81 -12.67 5.24 2.36
N THR A 82 -11.85 5.64 1.40
CA THR A 82 -12.31 6.32 0.20
C THR A 82 -12.73 5.29 -0.85
N ASN A 83 -13.90 5.45 -1.43
CA ASN A 83 -14.37 4.56 -2.50
C ASN A 83 -13.40 4.53 -3.68
N PHE A 84 -13.26 3.35 -4.28
CA PHE A 84 -12.42 3.13 -5.46
C PHE A 84 -12.89 4.05 -6.62
N ASP A 85 -12.03 4.69 -7.36
CA ASP A 85 -10.59 4.79 -7.25
C ASP A 85 -10.17 6.17 -6.71
N CYS A 86 -9.15 6.23 -5.89
CA CYS A 86 -8.55 7.48 -5.41
C CYS A 86 -7.09 7.23 -5.03
N ASP A 87 -6.18 7.83 -5.78
CA ASP A 87 -4.75 7.85 -5.54
C ASP A 87 -4.30 9.27 -5.28
N CYS A 88 -3.40 9.46 -4.33
CA CYS A 88 -2.75 10.73 -4.05
C CYS A 88 -1.27 10.62 -4.43
N PHE A 89 -0.84 11.50 -5.32
CA PHE A 89 0.52 11.53 -5.83
C PHE A 89 1.16 12.89 -5.57
N TRP A 90 2.36 12.89 -5.05
CA TRP A 90 3.19 14.06 -4.86
C TRP A 90 4.48 13.94 -5.65
N VAL A 91 4.98 15.07 -6.12
CA VAL A 91 6.25 15.18 -6.81
C VAL A 91 7.00 16.40 -6.29
N ALA A 92 8.30 16.26 -6.03
CA ALA A 92 9.15 17.36 -5.56
C ALA A 92 9.38 18.38 -6.66
N ASP A 93 9.71 17.93 -7.88
CA ASP A 93 9.89 18.79 -9.06
C ASP A 93 8.70 18.66 -10.03
N ARG A 94 7.77 19.62 -9.93
CA ARG A 94 6.63 19.69 -10.85
C ARG A 94 7.01 19.96 -12.30
N ALA A 95 8.13 20.66 -12.53
CA ALA A 95 8.55 21.00 -13.90
C ALA A 95 8.97 19.73 -14.65
N ALA A 96 9.70 18.82 -13.99
CA ALA A 96 10.03 17.51 -14.52
C ALA A 96 8.79 16.68 -14.87
N LEU A 97 7.78 16.68 -14.00
CA LEU A 97 6.51 16.00 -14.23
C LEU A 97 5.77 16.55 -15.46
N ILE A 98 5.59 17.87 -15.52
CA ILE A 98 4.91 18.56 -16.63
C ILE A 98 5.66 18.29 -17.93
N LYS A 99 6.99 18.44 -17.96
CA LYS A 99 7.82 18.19 -19.15
C LYS A 99 7.65 16.75 -19.67
N THR A 100 7.43 15.78 -18.77
CA THR A 100 7.31 14.37 -19.10
C THR A 100 5.90 14.01 -19.60
N LEU A 101 4.86 14.60 -19.02
CA LEU A 101 3.46 14.17 -19.21
C LEU A 101 2.65 15.11 -20.11
N SER A 102 3.08 16.38 -20.26
CA SER A 102 2.33 17.34 -21.08
C SER A 102 2.37 16.95 -22.55
N ILE A 103 1.18 16.82 -23.13
CA ILE A 103 0.96 16.75 -24.56
C ILE A 103 0.12 17.98 -24.91
N LEU A 104 0.75 19.01 -25.42
CA LEU A 104 0.13 20.31 -25.66
C LEU A 104 -0.14 20.51 -27.18
N PRO A 105 -1.26 19.97 -27.72
CA PRO A 105 -1.68 20.27 -29.09
C PRO A 105 -1.93 21.77 -29.25
N GLU A 106 -1.77 22.28 -30.46
CA GLU A 106 -1.88 23.72 -30.76
C GLU A 106 -3.23 24.32 -30.27
N TYR A 107 -4.34 23.60 -30.46
CA TYR A 107 -5.68 24.05 -30.08
C TYR A 107 -5.91 24.14 -28.56
N LEU A 108 -5.03 23.59 -27.73
CA LEU A 108 -5.08 23.69 -26.27
C LEU A 108 -4.13 24.74 -25.68
N ARG A 109 -3.30 25.36 -26.53
CA ARG A 109 -2.43 26.46 -26.09
C ARG A 109 -3.27 27.69 -25.78
N ASN A 110 -2.92 28.34 -24.68
CA ASN A 110 -3.50 29.61 -24.31
C ASN A 110 -2.45 30.50 -23.62
N GLN A 111 -2.62 31.79 -23.79
CA GLN A 111 -1.67 32.79 -23.30
C GLN A 111 -1.48 32.76 -21.78
N ALA A 112 -2.54 32.42 -21.02
CA ALA A 112 -2.49 32.39 -19.56
C ALA A 112 -1.63 31.23 -19.05
N THR A 113 -1.69 30.06 -19.70
CA THR A 113 -0.84 28.90 -19.36
C THR A 113 0.61 29.12 -19.81
N GLU A 114 0.81 29.65 -21.02
CA GLU A 114 2.15 29.92 -21.57
C GLU A 114 2.91 31.00 -20.77
N SER A 115 2.21 32.01 -20.27
CA SER A 115 2.80 33.04 -19.39
C SER A 115 3.06 32.58 -17.96
N GLY A 116 2.62 31.37 -17.58
CA GLY A 116 2.72 30.86 -16.21
C GLY A 116 1.76 31.53 -15.21
N ALA A 117 0.78 32.31 -15.69
CA ALA A 117 -0.20 32.96 -14.83
C ALA A 117 -1.19 31.98 -14.19
N VAL A 118 -1.38 30.80 -14.78
CA VAL A 118 -2.23 29.74 -14.29
C VAL A 118 -1.52 28.39 -14.38
N PHE A 119 -1.91 27.45 -13.50
CA PHE A 119 -1.49 26.06 -13.60
C PHE A 119 -2.62 25.25 -14.23
N ASP A 120 -2.29 24.56 -15.33
CA ASP A 120 -3.23 23.66 -15.97
C ASP A 120 -2.93 22.21 -15.53
N TYR A 121 -3.78 21.66 -14.69
CA TYR A 121 -3.59 20.31 -14.15
C TYR A 121 -3.75 19.19 -15.17
N ARG A 122 -4.24 19.44 -16.39
CA ARG A 122 -4.21 18.46 -17.49
C ARG A 122 -2.79 18.04 -17.86
N ASP A 123 -1.79 18.94 -17.63
CA ASP A 123 -0.39 18.70 -17.94
C ASP A 123 0.34 17.87 -16.87
N TRP A 124 -0.37 17.53 -15.77
CA TRP A 124 0.20 16.77 -14.64
C TRP A 124 -0.10 15.26 -14.74
N HIS A 125 -0.76 14.79 -15.77
CA HIS A 125 -1.13 13.39 -15.95
C HIS A 125 -1.39 13.06 -17.41
N VAL A 126 -1.54 11.76 -17.72
CA VAL A 126 -1.68 11.27 -19.09
C VAL A 126 -3.06 11.61 -19.70
N GLN A 127 -4.14 11.55 -18.89
CA GLN A 127 -5.49 11.81 -19.38
C GLN A 127 -5.77 13.30 -19.47
N LEU A 128 -6.45 13.74 -20.56
CA LEU A 128 -6.87 15.13 -20.70
C LEU A 128 -7.89 15.55 -19.63
N GLY A 129 -8.86 14.70 -19.34
CA GLY A 129 -9.87 14.94 -18.32
C GLY A 129 -9.88 13.86 -17.24
N ARG A 130 -10.28 14.24 -16.02
CA ARG A 130 -10.34 13.34 -14.87
C ARG A 130 -11.64 13.52 -14.07
N ARG A 131 -12.06 12.44 -13.42
CA ARG A 131 -13.11 12.53 -12.40
C ARG A 131 -12.66 13.40 -11.23
N PHE A 132 -13.60 14.10 -10.62
CA PHE A 132 -13.36 14.89 -9.40
C PHE A 132 -13.20 13.97 -8.17
N ARG A 133 -12.09 13.21 -8.12
CA ARG A 133 -11.83 12.23 -7.05
C ARG A 133 -11.60 12.85 -5.68
N SER A 134 -11.07 14.07 -5.64
CA SER A 134 -10.83 14.79 -4.38
C SER A 134 -12.11 15.07 -3.60
N LEU A 135 -13.27 15.15 -4.25
CA LEU A 135 -14.55 15.36 -3.56
C LEU A 135 -14.87 14.21 -2.59
N LYS A 136 -14.74 12.96 -3.03
CA LYS A 136 -15.00 11.80 -2.15
C LYS A 136 -13.97 11.68 -1.03
N LEU A 137 -12.70 12.01 -1.28
CA LEU A 137 -11.68 12.08 -0.25
C LEU A 137 -12.01 13.18 0.77
N TRP A 138 -12.44 14.35 0.29
CA TRP A 138 -12.88 15.45 1.16
C TRP A 138 -14.04 15.03 2.08
N PHE A 139 -15.06 14.32 1.57
CA PHE A 139 -16.15 13.80 2.39
C PHE A 139 -15.66 12.85 3.47
N VAL A 140 -14.72 11.94 3.16
CA VAL A 140 -14.12 11.02 4.13
C VAL A 140 -13.40 11.80 5.23
N ILE A 141 -12.55 12.76 4.85
CA ILE A 141 -11.81 13.60 5.81
C ILE A 141 -12.77 14.42 6.67
N ARG A 142 -13.84 14.97 6.08
CA ARG A 142 -14.84 15.75 6.82
C ARG A 142 -15.69 14.91 7.76
N HIS A 143 -15.99 13.67 7.38
CA HIS A 143 -16.78 12.74 8.18
C HIS A 143 -16.03 12.23 9.41
N TYR A 144 -14.81 11.73 9.21
CA TYR A 144 -14.04 11.13 10.31
C TYR A 144 -13.16 12.12 11.06
N GLY A 145 -12.70 13.17 10.43
CA GLY A 145 -11.62 14.01 10.95
C GLY A 145 -10.30 13.25 11.06
N VAL A 146 -9.26 13.93 11.51
CA VAL A 146 -7.94 13.29 11.72
C VAL A 146 -8.02 12.26 12.84
N GLU A 147 -8.66 12.60 13.95
CA GLU A 147 -8.77 11.73 15.14
C GLU A 147 -9.56 10.45 14.83
N GLY A 148 -10.69 10.55 14.10
CA GLY A 148 -11.47 9.39 13.69
C GLY A 148 -10.70 8.46 12.75
N LEU A 149 -9.97 9.02 11.79
CA LEU A 149 -9.10 8.22 10.91
C LEU A 149 -7.97 7.53 11.70
N GLN A 150 -7.33 8.24 12.61
CA GLN A 150 -6.31 7.68 13.51
C GLN A 150 -6.89 6.57 14.39
N HIS A 151 -8.09 6.76 14.94
CA HIS A 151 -8.77 5.74 15.74
C HIS A 151 -8.93 4.44 14.95
N HIS A 152 -9.45 4.51 13.73
CA HIS A 152 -9.62 3.32 12.89
C HIS A 152 -8.30 2.66 12.52
N VAL A 153 -7.26 3.43 12.15
CA VAL A 153 -5.94 2.88 11.85
C VAL A 153 -5.39 2.10 13.06
N ARG A 154 -5.42 2.71 14.26
CA ARG A 154 -4.97 2.04 15.49
C ARG A 154 -5.77 0.78 15.79
N ARG A 155 -7.11 0.86 15.62
CA ARG A 155 -7.99 -0.28 15.83
C ARG A 155 -7.65 -1.44 14.90
N HIS A 156 -7.45 -1.17 13.61
CA HIS A 156 -7.09 -2.21 12.63
C HIS A 156 -5.73 -2.83 12.91
N VAL A 157 -4.75 -2.02 13.33
CA VAL A 157 -3.44 -2.55 13.73
C VAL A 157 -3.57 -3.43 14.97
N ALA A 158 -4.31 -2.99 16.00
CA ALA A 158 -4.54 -3.79 17.20
C ALA A 158 -5.19 -5.15 16.87
N LEU A 159 -6.24 -5.16 16.04
CA LEU A 159 -6.89 -6.39 15.58
C LEU A 159 -5.95 -7.30 14.78
N ALA A 160 -5.06 -6.72 13.99
CA ALA A 160 -4.05 -7.49 13.26
C ALA A 160 -3.02 -8.13 14.21
N GLN A 161 -2.62 -7.43 15.27
CA GLN A 161 -1.73 -7.99 16.30
C GLN A 161 -2.40 -9.12 17.09
N GLU A 162 -3.67 -8.95 17.47
CA GLU A 162 -4.45 -10.00 18.11
C GLU A 162 -4.54 -11.25 17.21
N PHE A 163 -4.88 -11.06 15.95
CA PHE A 163 -4.93 -12.17 14.96
C PHE A 163 -3.57 -12.85 14.79
N ALA A 164 -2.49 -12.07 14.68
CA ALA A 164 -1.13 -12.61 14.59
C ALA A 164 -0.76 -13.44 15.83
N GLY A 165 -1.12 -12.96 17.03
CA GLY A 165 -0.93 -13.72 18.27
C GLY A 165 -1.69 -15.04 18.30
N TRP A 166 -2.92 -15.10 17.75
CA TRP A 166 -3.65 -16.37 17.65
C TRP A 166 -3.01 -17.35 16.66
N VAL A 167 -2.47 -16.84 15.55
CA VAL A 167 -1.73 -17.67 14.58
C VAL A 167 -0.48 -18.25 15.22
N GLU A 168 0.30 -17.45 15.96
CA GLU A 168 1.52 -17.90 16.64
C GLU A 168 1.24 -18.91 17.77
N ALA A 169 0.10 -18.78 18.45
CA ALA A 169 -0.28 -19.68 19.52
C ALA A 169 -0.83 -21.02 19.01
N ASP A 170 -1.20 -21.12 17.74
CA ASP A 170 -1.78 -22.34 17.16
C ASP A 170 -0.66 -23.27 16.65
N PRO A 171 -0.66 -24.56 17.05
CA PRO A 171 0.41 -25.50 16.69
C PRO A 171 0.49 -25.79 15.19
N ASP A 172 -0.61 -25.66 14.47
CA ASP A 172 -0.73 -26.04 13.05
C ASP A 172 -0.46 -24.90 12.09
N PHE A 173 -0.44 -23.65 12.60
CA PHE A 173 -0.22 -22.45 11.80
C PHE A 173 1.13 -21.78 12.13
N GLU A 174 1.54 -20.90 11.26
CA GLU A 174 2.73 -20.06 11.44
C GLU A 174 2.58 -18.71 10.74
N LEU A 175 3.21 -17.68 11.27
CA LEU A 175 3.38 -16.41 10.56
C LEU A 175 4.45 -16.57 9.49
N ALA A 176 4.14 -16.13 8.28
CA ALA A 176 5.07 -16.18 7.16
C ALA A 176 5.94 -14.91 7.05
N ALA A 177 5.57 -13.84 7.77
CA ALA A 177 6.31 -12.58 7.84
C ALA A 177 5.87 -11.75 9.05
N PRO A 178 6.68 -10.77 9.52
CA PRO A 178 6.26 -9.79 10.52
C PRO A 178 5.00 -9.03 10.08
N ALA A 179 4.15 -8.65 11.01
CA ALA A 179 2.90 -7.94 10.76
C ALA A 179 2.90 -6.55 11.47
N PRO A 180 3.72 -5.57 11.05
CA PRO A 180 3.84 -4.30 11.76
C PRO A 180 2.60 -3.40 11.68
N LEU A 181 1.73 -3.65 10.70
CA LEU A 181 0.49 -2.90 10.48
C LEU A 181 -0.71 -3.85 10.39
N ASN A 182 -1.64 -3.58 9.48
CA ASN A 182 -2.93 -4.24 9.36
C ASN A 182 -2.98 -5.47 8.43
N LEU A 183 -1.84 -5.91 7.92
CA LEU A 183 -1.71 -7.10 7.07
C LEU A 183 -0.99 -8.21 7.81
N VAL A 184 -1.64 -9.36 7.96
CA VAL A 184 -1.05 -10.57 8.52
C VAL A 184 -0.90 -11.62 7.43
N CYS A 185 0.33 -12.10 7.25
CA CYS A 185 0.67 -13.16 6.33
C CYS A 185 0.95 -14.43 7.10
N PHE A 186 0.19 -15.47 6.86
CA PHE A 186 0.24 -16.70 7.62
C PHE A 186 0.00 -17.92 6.73
N ARG A 187 0.31 -19.10 7.24
CA ARG A 187 0.09 -20.35 6.53
C ARG A 187 -0.12 -21.50 7.50
N HIS A 188 -0.80 -22.52 7.06
CA HIS A 188 -0.82 -23.82 7.73
C HIS A 188 0.43 -24.61 7.39
N LYS A 189 1.03 -25.30 8.37
CA LYS A 189 2.30 -26.02 8.26
C LYS A 189 2.23 -27.26 7.37
N ALA A 190 1.03 -27.76 7.02
CA ALA A 190 0.83 -28.91 6.14
C ALA A 190 1.28 -28.71 4.67
N GLY A 191 1.74 -27.52 4.30
CA GLY A 191 2.35 -27.28 2.99
C GLY A 191 1.44 -26.52 2.02
N ASP A 192 1.98 -26.28 0.82
CA ASP A 192 1.39 -25.34 -0.14
C ASP A 192 0.05 -25.80 -0.72
N ASP A 193 -0.06 -27.09 -1.06
CA ASP A 193 -1.30 -27.64 -1.62
C ASP A 193 -2.46 -27.60 -0.62
N PHE A 194 -2.16 -27.86 0.66
CA PHE A 194 -3.12 -27.68 1.73
C PHE A 194 -3.59 -26.22 1.83
N ASN A 195 -2.67 -25.26 1.83
CA ASN A 195 -3.01 -23.85 1.90
C ASN A 195 -3.82 -23.37 0.70
N ARG A 196 -3.56 -23.88 -0.51
CA ARG A 196 -4.37 -23.61 -1.71
C ARG A 196 -5.81 -24.13 -1.54
N ALA A 197 -5.94 -25.37 -1.08
CA ALA A 197 -7.24 -25.99 -0.83
C ALA A 197 -8.00 -25.28 0.29
N LEU A 198 -7.33 -24.92 1.38
CA LEU A 198 -7.88 -24.17 2.50
C LEU A 198 -8.43 -22.82 2.03
N LEU A 199 -7.62 -22.03 1.31
CA LEU A 199 -8.07 -20.74 0.77
C LEU A 199 -9.28 -20.86 -0.15
N ALA A 200 -9.27 -21.84 -1.05
CA ALA A 200 -10.40 -22.07 -1.97
C ALA A 200 -11.70 -22.37 -1.22
N ARG A 201 -11.64 -23.20 -0.17
CA ARG A 201 -12.81 -23.53 0.67
C ARG A 201 -13.30 -22.32 1.45
N LEU A 202 -12.40 -21.57 2.08
CA LEU A 202 -12.73 -20.36 2.82
C LEU A 202 -13.44 -19.34 1.91
N ASN A 203 -12.86 -19.04 0.75
CA ASN A 203 -13.45 -18.06 -0.17
C ASN A 203 -14.79 -18.54 -0.80
N LYS A 204 -14.98 -19.86 -0.93
CA LYS A 204 -16.24 -20.44 -1.41
C LYS A 204 -17.35 -20.39 -0.35
N SER A 205 -17.03 -20.34 0.94
CA SER A 205 -18.01 -20.31 2.02
C SER A 205 -18.88 -19.06 2.01
N GLY A 206 -18.34 -17.93 1.55
CA GLY A 206 -18.99 -16.62 1.60
C GLY A 206 -18.87 -15.92 2.96
N ASP A 207 -18.30 -16.58 3.99
CA ASP A 207 -18.16 -16.02 5.34
C ASP A 207 -17.00 -15.01 5.44
N LEU A 208 -15.92 -15.26 4.67
CA LEU A 208 -14.77 -14.39 4.58
C LEU A 208 -14.11 -14.52 3.21
N TYR A 209 -13.35 -13.52 2.83
CA TYR A 209 -12.55 -13.53 1.61
C TYR A 209 -11.11 -13.18 1.92
N LEU A 210 -10.19 -14.10 1.66
CA LEU A 210 -8.75 -13.91 1.80
C LEU A 210 -8.08 -13.89 0.43
N THR A 211 -6.91 -13.29 0.38
CA THR A 211 -6.01 -13.36 -0.77
C THR A 211 -4.78 -14.19 -0.43
N HIS A 212 -3.91 -14.42 -1.40
CA HIS A 212 -2.64 -15.11 -1.19
C HIS A 212 -1.47 -14.35 -1.81
N THR A 213 -0.29 -14.81 -1.47
CA THR A 213 0.97 -14.45 -2.10
C THR A 213 1.94 -15.63 -2.00
N VAL A 214 3.10 -15.52 -2.62
CA VAL A 214 4.20 -16.48 -2.45
C VAL A 214 5.33 -15.77 -1.71
N LEU A 215 5.73 -16.32 -0.56
CA LEU A 215 6.82 -15.81 0.27
C LEU A 215 7.90 -16.86 0.43
N SER A 216 9.12 -16.52 0.08
CA SER A 216 10.26 -17.45 0.18
C SER A 216 9.97 -18.82 -0.48
N GLY A 217 9.19 -18.81 -1.58
CA GLY A 217 8.78 -20.00 -2.30
C GLY A 217 7.52 -20.69 -1.76
N HIS A 218 6.91 -20.21 -0.67
CA HIS A 218 5.76 -20.84 -0.03
C HIS A 218 4.45 -20.09 -0.28
N TYR A 219 3.39 -20.85 -0.56
CA TYR A 219 2.04 -20.31 -0.68
C TYR A 219 1.53 -19.80 0.68
N THR A 220 1.19 -18.53 0.76
CA THR A 220 0.92 -17.81 2.00
C THR A 220 -0.43 -17.10 1.90
N LEU A 221 -1.29 -17.29 2.90
CA LEU A 221 -2.56 -16.59 3.02
C LEU A 221 -2.34 -15.19 3.56
N ARG A 222 -3.20 -14.26 3.14
CA ARG A 222 -3.12 -12.85 3.55
C ARG A 222 -4.44 -12.40 4.15
N MET A 223 -4.39 -12.00 5.43
CA MET A 223 -5.49 -11.36 6.15
C MET A 223 -5.20 -9.86 6.21
N SER A 224 -5.98 -9.06 5.47
CA SER A 224 -5.89 -7.60 5.49
C SER A 224 -7.07 -7.02 6.26
N ILE A 225 -6.80 -6.38 7.40
CA ILE A 225 -7.82 -5.84 8.30
C ILE A 225 -7.90 -4.33 8.08
N GLY A 226 -8.94 -3.85 7.38
CA GLY A 226 -8.96 -2.44 6.98
C GLY A 226 -10.32 -1.91 6.56
N GLN A 227 -11.39 -2.68 6.71
CA GLN A 227 -12.74 -2.23 6.41
C GLN A 227 -13.33 -1.39 7.55
N THR A 228 -14.11 -0.37 7.21
CA THR A 228 -14.70 0.60 8.13
C THR A 228 -15.47 -0.07 9.30
N TRP A 229 -16.19 -1.15 9.00
CA TRP A 229 -17.04 -1.85 9.96
C TRP A 229 -16.40 -3.12 10.54
N THR A 230 -15.09 -3.28 10.39
CA THR A 230 -14.40 -4.45 10.96
C THR A 230 -14.23 -4.27 12.47
N GLU A 231 -14.86 -5.16 13.23
CA GLU A 231 -14.80 -5.23 14.68
C GLU A 231 -14.09 -6.51 15.16
N ALA A 232 -13.77 -6.60 16.44
CA ALA A 232 -13.08 -7.74 17.02
C ALA A 232 -13.80 -9.07 16.75
N GLU A 233 -15.13 -9.10 16.87
CA GLU A 233 -15.93 -10.28 16.62
C GLU A 233 -15.83 -10.81 15.20
N HIS A 234 -15.64 -9.91 14.20
CA HIS A 234 -15.46 -10.32 12.81
C HIS A 234 -14.12 -11.03 12.63
N VAL A 235 -13.05 -10.52 13.26
CA VAL A 235 -11.71 -11.12 13.18
C VAL A 235 -11.66 -12.44 13.96
N GLN A 236 -12.32 -12.53 15.12
CA GLN A 236 -12.44 -13.75 15.90
C GLN A 236 -13.21 -14.83 15.14
N ARG A 237 -14.35 -14.50 14.55
CA ARG A 237 -15.13 -15.45 13.71
C ARG A 237 -14.33 -15.89 12.50
N ALA A 238 -13.57 -14.99 11.87
CA ALA A 238 -12.70 -15.35 10.75
C ALA A 238 -11.63 -16.35 11.17
N TRP A 239 -10.98 -16.15 12.33
CA TRP A 239 -9.98 -17.10 12.85
C TRP A 239 -10.61 -18.46 13.19
N GLN A 240 -11.74 -18.47 13.87
CA GLN A 240 -12.47 -19.69 14.16
C GLN A 240 -12.81 -20.45 12.87
N ARG A 241 -13.34 -19.76 11.86
CA ARG A 241 -13.67 -20.35 10.56
C ARG A 241 -12.46 -20.93 9.83
N ILE A 242 -11.33 -20.26 9.90
CA ILE A 242 -10.06 -20.74 9.34
C ILE A 242 -9.66 -22.07 9.99
N ARG A 243 -9.69 -22.15 11.32
CA ARG A 243 -9.34 -23.37 12.07
C ARG A 243 -10.31 -24.52 11.80
N GLU A 244 -11.62 -24.27 11.84
CA GLU A 244 -12.64 -25.28 11.54
C GLU A 244 -12.49 -25.84 10.12
N THR A 245 -12.23 -24.95 9.15
CA THR A 245 -12.04 -25.37 7.75
C THR A 245 -10.75 -26.16 7.58
N ALA A 246 -9.71 -25.84 8.31
CA ALA A 246 -8.44 -26.58 8.29
C ALA A 246 -8.60 -27.98 8.92
N ALA A 247 -9.29 -28.10 10.07
CA ALA A 247 -9.51 -29.37 10.76
C ALA A 247 -10.42 -30.35 9.99
N GLY A 248 -11.32 -29.85 9.16
CA GLY A 248 -12.22 -30.65 8.32
C GLY A 248 -11.62 -31.07 6.96
N SER A 249 -10.31 -31.06 6.84
CA SER A 249 -9.59 -31.29 5.57
C SER A 249 -9.02 -32.71 5.46
#